data_252afaa9e74bf04a1039adcff109da55
#
_entry.id   252afaa9e74bf04a1039adcff109da55
#
_cell.length_a   1.000
_cell.length_b   1.000
_cell.length_c   1.000
_cell.angle_alpha   90.00
_cell.angle_beta   90.00
_cell.angle_gamma   90.00
#
_symmetry.space_group_name_H-M   'P 1'
#
loop_
_entity.id
_entity.type
_entity.pdbx_description
1 polymer ?
#
loop_
_entity_poly.entity_id
_entity_poly.type
_entity_poly.pdbx_seq_one_letter_code
_entity_poly.pdbx_strand_id
1 'polypeptide(L)'
;MQRARFGKVIISVALLTTLASSGRAKFPETLISSTRASPDSRWKVTWHCQETPIPKCSVILSRVSDGRVFFRHSTFPRYIQAVWNRNSTKCLLLDAPDNANTFLWLFQIRNRQATTETLDYEAISAEIEQTRPEARRSEPQVTRSGVEKITWNSDSEVSLHITYNNVSVVVHVDTSKPGRPRITVVS
;
A
#
# COMPACT_ATOMS: atom_id res chain seq x y z
N MET A 1 -67.71 -1.29 50.12
CA MET A 1 -66.83 -0.17 49.83
C MET A 1 -65.40 -0.70 49.62
N GLN A 2 -65.02 -0.93 48.35
CA GLN A 2 -63.67 -1.41 47.99
C GLN A 2 -62.89 -0.24 47.35
N ARG A 3 -61.77 0.13 47.98
CA ARG A 3 -60.86 1.16 47.45
C ARG A 3 -59.87 0.50 46.53
N ALA A 4 -59.91 0.86 45.25
CA ALA A 4 -58.89 0.50 44.27
C ALA A 4 -57.63 1.31 44.49
N ARG A 5 -56.48 0.64 44.64
CA ARG A 5 -55.13 1.24 44.67
C ARG A 5 -54.58 1.27 43.25
N PHE A 6 -54.40 2.44 42.72
CA PHE A 6 -53.67 2.66 41.45
C PHE A 6 -52.20 2.62 41.76
N GLY A 7 -51.51 1.60 41.27
CA GLY A 7 -50.04 1.50 41.26
C GLY A 7 -49.49 2.41 40.12
N LYS A 8 -48.58 3.31 40.46
CA LYS A 8 -47.81 4.09 39.49
C LYS A 8 -46.74 3.19 38.90
N VAL A 9 -46.84 2.91 37.58
CA VAL A 9 -45.76 2.29 36.80
C VAL A 9 -44.81 3.40 36.39
N ILE A 10 -43.57 3.37 36.92
CA ILE A 10 -42.49 4.26 36.50
C ILE A 10 -41.78 3.52 35.37
N ILE A 11 -41.95 3.99 34.13
CA ILE A 11 -41.20 3.51 33.00
C ILE A 11 -39.88 4.29 32.97
N SER A 12 -38.79 3.69 33.42
CA SER A 12 -37.42 4.22 33.23
C SER A 12 -37.00 3.98 31.80
N VAL A 13 -36.99 5.01 30.97
CA VAL A 13 -36.39 4.98 29.65
C VAL A 13 -34.87 5.14 29.85
N ALA A 14 -34.13 4.03 29.77
CA ALA A 14 -32.68 4.06 29.71
C ALA A 14 -32.26 4.55 28.32
N LEU A 15 -31.81 5.80 28.23
CA LEU A 15 -31.19 6.36 27.04
C LEU A 15 -29.81 5.73 26.84
N LEU A 16 -29.71 4.68 26.02
CA LEU A 16 -28.43 4.14 25.57
C LEU A 16 -27.82 5.16 24.60
N THR A 17 -26.98 6.05 25.11
CA THR A 17 -26.04 6.82 24.30
C THR A 17 -24.94 5.89 23.82
N THR A 18 -25.10 5.33 22.63
CA THR A 18 -23.98 4.71 21.91
C THR A 18 -22.97 5.80 21.56
N LEU A 19 -21.93 5.93 22.40
CA LEU A 19 -20.72 6.65 22.03
C LEU A 19 -20.12 5.92 20.83
N ALA A 20 -20.41 6.42 19.63
CA ALA A 20 -19.65 6.10 18.44
C ALA A 20 -18.21 6.54 18.71
N SER A 21 -17.39 5.61 19.20
CA SER A 21 -15.95 5.79 19.22
C SER A 21 -15.55 5.95 17.75
N SER A 22 -15.28 7.19 17.35
CA SER A 22 -14.58 7.48 16.11
C SER A 22 -13.21 6.78 16.22
N GLY A 23 -13.18 5.53 15.77
CA GLY A 23 -11.97 4.76 15.68
C GLY A 23 -11.03 5.50 14.75
N ARG A 24 -10.10 6.29 15.31
CA ARG A 24 -8.93 6.72 14.58
C ARG A 24 -8.33 5.43 14.03
N ALA A 25 -8.30 5.30 12.71
CA ALA A 25 -7.60 4.21 12.07
C ALA A 25 -6.17 4.22 12.64
N LYS A 26 -5.85 3.26 13.52
CA LYS A 26 -4.48 3.06 13.97
C LYS A 26 -3.71 2.70 12.71
N PHE A 27 -2.79 3.58 12.31
CA PHE A 27 -1.82 3.24 11.29
C PHE A 27 -1.13 1.94 11.73
N PRO A 28 -0.96 0.97 10.81
CA PRO A 28 -0.25 -0.26 11.16
C PRO A 28 1.15 0.12 11.70
N GLU A 29 1.59 -0.55 12.76
CA GLU A 29 2.90 -0.33 13.41
C GLU A 29 4.08 -0.34 12.42
N THR A 30 3.90 -0.96 11.26
CA THR A 30 4.86 -0.99 10.16
C THR A 30 5.19 0.38 9.55
N LEU A 31 4.40 1.43 9.84
CA LEU A 31 4.67 2.78 9.35
C LEU A 31 5.65 3.57 10.21
N ILE A 32 5.92 3.17 11.44
CA ILE A 32 6.74 3.97 12.36
C ILE A 32 8.21 3.94 11.94
N SER A 33 8.77 2.76 11.76
CA SER A 33 10.12 2.55 11.20
C SER A 33 10.29 1.08 10.87
N SER A 34 10.87 0.74 9.73
CA SER A 34 11.13 -0.64 9.37
C SER A 34 12.31 -0.76 8.41
N THR A 35 12.84 -1.97 8.31
CA THR A 35 13.90 -2.32 7.37
C THR A 35 13.54 -3.64 6.67
N ARG A 36 13.73 -3.67 5.35
CA ARG A 36 13.62 -4.88 4.54
C ARG A 36 14.94 -5.13 3.84
N ALA A 37 15.70 -6.09 4.35
CA ALA A 37 16.94 -6.54 3.72
C ALA A 37 16.63 -7.40 2.49
N SER A 38 17.53 -7.36 1.50
CA SER A 38 17.54 -8.32 0.40
C SER A 38 17.85 -9.72 0.90
N PRO A 39 17.40 -10.79 0.21
CA PRO A 39 17.68 -12.18 0.60
C PRO A 39 19.18 -12.48 0.83
N ASP A 40 20.07 -11.86 0.05
CA ASP A 40 21.53 -11.98 0.20
C ASP A 40 22.14 -11.03 1.25
N SER A 41 21.30 -10.25 1.94
CA SER A 41 21.67 -9.28 2.99
C SER A 41 22.64 -8.18 2.55
N ARG A 42 22.88 -8.00 1.24
CA ARG A 42 23.81 -6.97 0.73
C ARG A 42 23.16 -5.60 0.56
N TRP A 43 21.83 -5.57 0.48
CA TRP A 43 21.02 -4.37 0.29
C TRP A 43 19.92 -4.28 1.32
N LYS A 44 19.45 -3.06 1.58
CA LYS A 44 18.28 -2.85 2.42
C LYS A 44 17.49 -1.62 1.98
N VAL A 45 16.18 -1.73 2.08
CA VAL A 45 15.26 -0.59 2.09
C VAL A 45 14.87 -0.32 3.53
N THR A 46 15.11 0.90 3.99
CA THR A 46 14.75 1.34 5.34
C THR A 46 13.81 2.51 5.22
N TRP A 47 12.76 2.53 6.01
CA TRP A 47 11.96 3.74 6.20
C TRP A 47 11.89 4.10 7.67
N HIS A 48 11.98 5.39 7.92
CA HIS A 48 11.89 5.98 9.23
C HIS A 48 10.83 7.07 9.19
N CYS A 49 9.79 6.93 10.02
CA CYS A 49 8.68 7.85 10.09
C CYS A 49 8.74 8.62 11.40
N GLN A 50 8.55 9.93 11.33
CA GLN A 50 8.42 10.77 12.51
C GLN A 50 6.99 10.73 13.02
N GLU A 51 6.82 10.61 14.33
CA GLU A 51 5.52 10.73 15.00
C GLU A 51 5.11 12.21 15.04
N THR A 52 4.41 12.61 14.00
CA THR A 52 3.79 13.94 13.89
C THR A 52 2.30 13.74 13.61
N PRO A 53 1.43 14.78 13.76
CA PRO A 53 0.02 14.67 13.38
C PRO A 53 -0.19 14.15 11.97
N ILE A 54 0.76 14.43 11.06
CA ILE A 54 0.85 13.85 9.71
C ILE A 54 2.21 13.17 9.62
N PRO A 55 2.27 11.82 9.62
CA PRO A 55 3.53 11.10 9.64
C PRO A 55 4.34 11.39 8.37
N LYS A 56 5.55 11.92 8.54
CA LYS A 56 6.51 12.13 7.46
C LYS A 56 7.56 11.04 7.53
N CYS A 57 7.71 10.29 6.45
CA CYS A 57 8.66 9.20 6.35
C CYS A 57 9.82 9.53 5.40
N SER A 58 11.01 9.09 5.75
CA SER A 58 12.17 9.04 4.87
C SER A 58 12.42 7.59 4.47
N VAL A 59 12.34 7.30 3.18
CA VAL A 59 12.62 5.98 2.61
C VAL A 59 13.99 5.99 1.98
N ILE A 60 14.83 4.99 2.27
CA ILE A 60 16.22 4.93 1.84
C ILE A 60 16.54 3.52 1.31
N LEU A 61 17.07 3.44 0.08
CA LEU A 61 17.76 2.24 -0.39
C LEU A 61 19.26 2.41 -0.16
N SER A 62 19.89 1.48 0.52
CA SER A 62 21.33 1.51 0.79
C SER A 62 21.97 0.14 0.65
N ARG A 63 23.27 0.16 0.35
CA ARG A 63 24.13 -1.02 0.41
C ARG A 63 24.59 -1.24 1.85
N VAL A 64 24.55 -2.50 2.31
CA VAL A 64 24.83 -2.81 3.72
C VAL A 64 26.33 -2.68 4.04
N SER A 65 27.22 -3.07 3.12
CA SER A 65 28.67 -3.17 3.38
C SER A 65 29.35 -1.84 3.72
N ASP A 66 28.86 -0.72 3.19
CA ASP A 66 29.47 0.61 3.35
C ASP A 66 28.44 1.71 3.66
N GLY A 67 27.18 1.35 3.80
CA GLY A 67 26.10 2.30 4.07
C GLY A 67 25.79 3.26 2.92
N ARG A 68 26.37 3.07 1.74
CA ARG A 68 26.16 3.96 0.59
C ARG A 68 24.67 4.00 0.21
N VAL A 69 24.13 5.21 0.13
CA VAL A 69 22.75 5.48 -0.25
C VAL A 69 22.65 5.63 -1.76
N PHE A 70 21.67 4.94 -2.37
CA PHE A 70 21.38 4.97 -3.81
C PHE A 70 20.05 5.62 -4.14
N PHE A 71 19.13 5.63 -3.17
CA PHE A 71 17.83 6.27 -3.31
C PHE A 71 17.42 6.87 -1.97
N ARG A 72 16.82 8.05 -2.02
CA ARG A 72 16.19 8.70 -0.88
C ARG A 72 14.92 9.38 -1.34
N HIS A 73 13.83 9.12 -0.63
CA HIS A 73 12.53 9.73 -0.88
C HIS A 73 11.87 10.13 0.43
N SER A 74 11.17 11.27 0.42
CA SER A 74 10.35 11.71 1.56
C SER A 74 8.89 11.60 1.16
N THR A 75 8.09 10.99 2.01
CA THR A 75 6.69 10.73 1.74
C THR A 75 5.84 10.91 3.00
N PHE A 76 4.52 10.96 2.84
CA PHE A 76 3.52 10.97 3.92
C PHE A 76 2.63 9.73 3.80
N PRO A 77 3.18 8.52 3.89
CA PRO A 77 2.44 7.33 3.51
C PRO A 77 1.41 6.94 4.56
N ARG A 78 0.32 6.33 4.08
CA ARG A 78 -0.53 5.47 4.91
C ARG A 78 0.02 4.06 4.98
N TYR A 79 0.74 3.66 3.94
CA TYR A 79 1.30 2.33 3.84
C TYR A 79 2.59 2.33 3.00
N ILE A 80 3.62 1.67 3.51
CA ILE A 80 4.88 1.40 2.79
C ILE A 80 5.15 -0.10 2.82
N GLN A 81 5.53 -0.66 1.68
CA GLN A 81 5.98 -2.03 1.57
C GLN A 81 7.16 -2.14 0.60
N ALA A 82 8.18 -2.89 0.96
CA ALA A 82 9.29 -3.24 0.07
C ALA A 82 9.39 -4.77 -0.06
N VAL A 83 9.40 -5.27 -1.29
CA VAL A 83 9.43 -6.70 -1.59
C VAL A 83 10.58 -7.00 -2.56
N TRP A 84 11.55 -7.76 -2.09
CA TRP A 84 12.68 -8.23 -2.87
C TRP A 84 12.33 -9.47 -3.67
N ASN A 85 12.90 -9.59 -4.88
CA ASN A 85 12.90 -10.86 -5.59
C ASN A 85 13.92 -11.83 -4.96
N ARG A 86 13.79 -13.11 -5.29
CA ARG A 86 14.56 -14.19 -4.65
C ARG A 86 16.08 -14.03 -4.80
N ASN A 87 16.54 -13.54 -5.94
CA ASN A 87 17.97 -13.41 -6.23
C ASN A 87 18.59 -12.07 -5.84
N SER A 88 17.84 -11.22 -5.11
CA SER A 88 18.31 -9.92 -4.62
C SER A 88 18.69 -8.90 -5.69
N THR A 89 18.23 -9.11 -6.93
CA THR A 89 18.56 -8.20 -8.05
C THR A 89 17.50 -7.13 -8.28
N LYS A 90 16.31 -7.31 -7.71
CA LYS A 90 15.22 -6.35 -7.82
C LYS A 90 14.45 -6.22 -6.51
N CYS A 91 13.96 -5.01 -6.25
CA CYS A 91 13.03 -4.74 -5.17
C CYS A 91 11.92 -3.80 -5.67
N LEU A 92 10.68 -4.15 -5.40
CA LEU A 92 9.56 -3.25 -5.60
C LEU A 92 9.21 -2.57 -4.29
N LEU A 93 9.20 -1.24 -4.30
CA LEU A 93 8.76 -0.39 -3.20
C LEU A 93 7.38 0.18 -3.55
N LEU A 94 6.42 -0.10 -2.70
CA LEU A 94 5.09 0.50 -2.70
C LEU A 94 5.05 1.62 -1.66
N ASP A 95 4.59 2.79 -2.06
CA ASP A 95 4.24 3.91 -1.21
C ASP A 95 2.82 4.37 -1.55
N ALA A 96 1.92 4.25 -0.60
CA ALA A 96 0.53 4.66 -0.73
C ALA A 96 0.24 5.80 0.26
N PRO A 97 0.40 7.07 -0.15
CA PRO A 97 0.17 8.23 0.72
C PRO A 97 -1.31 8.41 1.07
N ASP A 98 -2.22 7.97 0.22
CA ASP A 98 -3.66 8.03 0.45
C ASP A 98 -4.39 6.92 -0.33
N ASN A 99 -5.72 6.98 -0.38
CA ASN A 99 -6.54 5.97 -1.07
C ASN A 99 -6.60 6.17 -2.59
N ALA A 100 -6.11 7.29 -3.11
CA ALA A 100 -6.17 7.63 -4.53
C ALA A 100 -4.81 7.56 -5.20
N ASN A 101 -3.73 7.78 -4.42
CA ASN A 101 -2.38 7.83 -4.95
C ASN A 101 -1.58 6.61 -4.51
N THR A 102 -0.93 5.98 -5.48
CA THR A 102 -0.04 4.86 -5.27
C THR A 102 1.21 5.08 -6.11
N PHE A 103 2.36 5.03 -5.46
CA PHE A 103 3.65 5.12 -6.12
C PHE A 103 4.36 3.78 -6.03
N LEU A 104 4.90 3.32 -7.15
CA LEU A 104 5.65 2.09 -7.26
C LEU A 104 7.03 2.40 -7.81
N TRP A 105 8.07 2.11 -7.03
CA TRP A 105 9.46 2.21 -7.48
C TRP A 105 10.07 0.84 -7.62
N LEU A 106 10.60 0.56 -8.80
CA LEU A 106 11.39 -0.62 -9.07
C LEU A 106 12.87 -0.28 -8.91
N PHE A 107 13.51 -0.88 -7.93
CA PHE A 107 14.97 -0.86 -7.79
C PHE A 107 15.57 -2.05 -8.53
N GLN A 108 16.55 -1.78 -9.38
CA GLN A 108 17.32 -2.81 -10.09
C GLN A 108 18.78 -2.76 -9.64
N ILE A 109 19.30 -3.90 -9.20
CA ILE A 109 20.65 -4.04 -8.68
C ILE A 109 21.50 -4.74 -9.72
N ARG A 110 22.56 -4.06 -10.19
CA ARG A 110 23.55 -4.61 -11.13
C ARG A 110 24.94 -4.10 -10.78
N ASN A 111 25.94 -4.99 -10.75
CA ASN A 111 27.35 -4.62 -10.52
C ASN A 111 27.57 -3.70 -9.31
N ARG A 112 26.91 -3.99 -8.19
CA ARG A 112 26.96 -3.20 -6.94
C ARG A 112 26.43 -1.76 -7.08
N GLN A 113 25.67 -1.49 -8.12
CA GLN A 113 24.94 -0.24 -8.33
C GLN A 113 23.45 -0.53 -8.27
N ALA A 114 22.67 0.48 -7.89
CA ALA A 114 21.23 0.44 -7.95
C ALA A 114 20.72 1.54 -8.89
N THR A 115 19.78 1.19 -9.74
CA THR A 115 18.99 2.12 -10.53
C THR A 115 17.56 2.10 -10.03
N THR A 116 16.86 3.21 -10.19
CA THR A 116 15.46 3.37 -9.78
C THR A 116 14.63 3.71 -11.00
N GLU A 117 13.50 3.06 -11.12
CA GLU A 117 12.48 3.29 -12.13
C GLU A 117 11.12 3.43 -11.44
N THR A 118 10.32 4.39 -11.84
CA THR A 118 8.93 4.51 -11.40
C THR A 118 8.05 3.69 -12.32
N LEU A 119 7.26 2.77 -11.75
CA LEU A 119 6.21 2.10 -12.50
C LEU A 119 4.99 3.02 -12.56
N ASP A 120 4.50 3.26 -13.76
CA ASP A 120 3.35 4.12 -14.00
C ASP A 120 2.06 3.45 -13.51
N TYR A 121 1.55 3.88 -12.37
CA TYR A 121 0.31 3.36 -11.81
C TYR A 121 -0.93 3.80 -12.59
N GLU A 122 -0.86 4.93 -13.30
CA GLU A 122 -1.94 5.35 -14.19
C GLU A 122 -2.06 4.41 -15.38
N ALA A 123 -0.93 3.96 -15.95
CA ALA A 123 -0.92 2.95 -17.01
C ALA A 123 -1.49 1.60 -16.51
N ILE A 124 -1.19 1.20 -15.25
CA ILE A 124 -1.78 0.01 -14.62
C ILE A 124 -3.30 0.18 -14.50
N SER A 125 -3.76 1.33 -14.02
CA SER A 125 -5.17 1.63 -13.84
C SER A 125 -5.93 1.62 -15.17
N ALA A 126 -5.35 2.21 -16.22
CA ALA A 126 -5.92 2.23 -17.56
C ALA A 126 -6.06 0.82 -18.14
N GLU A 127 -5.07 -0.05 -17.94
CA GLU A 127 -5.13 -1.45 -18.39
C GLU A 127 -6.20 -2.24 -17.61
N ILE A 128 -6.37 -1.99 -16.31
CA ILE A 128 -7.45 -2.58 -15.51
C ILE A 128 -8.81 -2.16 -16.09
N GLU A 129 -9.03 -0.87 -16.34
CA GLU A 129 -10.31 -0.37 -16.86
C GLU A 129 -10.60 -0.83 -18.28
N GLN A 130 -9.57 -1.08 -19.08
CA GLN A 130 -9.72 -1.65 -20.43
C GLN A 130 -10.13 -3.11 -20.37
N THR A 131 -9.50 -3.89 -19.50
CA THR A 131 -9.72 -5.35 -19.38
C THR A 131 -10.93 -5.70 -18.55
N ARG A 132 -11.28 -4.86 -17.56
CA ARG A 132 -12.37 -5.04 -16.60
C ARG A 132 -13.30 -3.81 -16.63
N PRO A 133 -14.20 -3.72 -17.63
CA PRO A 133 -15.09 -2.55 -17.79
C PRO A 133 -15.94 -2.24 -16.55
N GLU A 134 -16.26 -3.26 -15.74
CA GLU A 134 -16.98 -3.10 -14.47
C GLU A 134 -16.18 -2.33 -13.41
N ALA A 135 -14.87 -2.20 -13.57
CA ALA A 135 -14.02 -1.40 -12.71
C ALA A 135 -14.10 0.11 -13.04
N ARG A 136 -14.65 0.48 -14.20
CA ARG A 136 -14.92 1.87 -14.55
C ARG A 136 -16.06 2.41 -13.71
N ARG A 137 -15.91 3.62 -13.21
CA ARG A 137 -17.00 4.31 -12.54
C ARG A 137 -17.77 5.18 -13.52
N SER A 138 -19.09 5.19 -13.39
CA SER A 138 -20.00 6.07 -14.15
C SER A 138 -19.98 7.52 -13.69
N GLU A 139 -19.46 7.80 -12.47
CA GLU A 139 -19.38 9.13 -11.90
C GLU A 139 -17.96 9.50 -11.51
N PRO A 140 -17.56 10.79 -11.56
CA PRO A 140 -16.22 11.26 -11.18
C PRO A 140 -16.03 11.27 -9.66
N GLN A 141 -16.19 10.13 -9.02
CA GLN A 141 -15.82 9.95 -7.62
C GLN A 141 -14.33 9.57 -7.53
N VAL A 142 -13.74 9.89 -6.36
CA VAL A 142 -12.35 9.52 -6.08
C VAL A 142 -12.16 8.03 -6.31
N THR A 143 -11.29 7.68 -7.25
CA THR A 143 -10.86 6.30 -7.50
C THR A 143 -10.29 5.73 -6.20
N ARG A 144 -10.88 4.63 -5.73
CA ARG A 144 -10.34 3.89 -4.60
C ARG A 144 -9.51 2.73 -5.14
N SER A 145 -8.23 2.83 -5.00
CA SER A 145 -7.32 1.75 -5.40
C SER A 145 -6.33 1.47 -4.29
N GLY A 146 -5.94 0.20 -4.19
CA GLY A 146 -4.93 -0.21 -3.23
C GLY A 146 -4.26 -1.49 -3.69
N VAL A 147 -2.93 -1.54 -3.59
CA VAL A 147 -2.16 -2.76 -3.77
C VAL A 147 -2.18 -3.52 -2.45
N GLU A 148 -2.86 -4.65 -2.41
CA GLU A 148 -3.02 -5.48 -1.21
C GLU A 148 -1.84 -6.41 -1.00
N LYS A 149 -1.27 -6.92 -2.09
CA LYS A 149 -0.18 -7.89 -2.04
C LYS A 149 0.74 -7.77 -3.26
N ILE A 150 2.02 -7.90 -2.99
CA ILE A 150 3.08 -7.96 -4.01
C ILE A 150 3.76 -9.33 -3.92
N THR A 151 3.90 -10.01 -5.04
CA THR A 151 4.56 -11.32 -5.11
C THR A 151 5.45 -11.41 -6.35
N TRP A 152 6.72 -11.73 -6.18
CA TRP A 152 7.61 -12.04 -7.30
C TRP A 152 7.36 -13.47 -7.77
N ASN A 153 6.92 -13.64 -9.02
CA ASN A 153 6.71 -14.94 -9.66
C ASN A 153 8.03 -15.50 -10.23
N SER A 154 8.90 -14.59 -10.67
CA SER A 154 10.24 -14.89 -11.19
C SER A 154 11.18 -13.72 -10.89
N ASP A 155 12.41 -13.79 -11.42
CA ASP A 155 13.41 -12.71 -11.29
C ASP A 155 13.01 -11.43 -12.04
N SER A 156 12.05 -11.51 -12.96
CA SER A 156 11.63 -10.38 -13.79
C SER A 156 10.13 -10.14 -13.80
N GLU A 157 9.34 -10.99 -13.19
CA GLU A 157 7.88 -10.83 -13.16
C GLU A 157 7.36 -10.69 -11.74
N VAL A 158 6.56 -9.65 -11.51
CA VAL A 158 5.89 -9.39 -10.24
C VAL A 158 4.38 -9.37 -10.43
N SER A 159 3.65 -10.00 -9.53
CA SER A 159 2.19 -9.92 -9.42
C SER A 159 1.81 -8.89 -8.39
N LEU A 160 0.90 -7.99 -8.77
CA LEU A 160 0.24 -7.02 -7.91
C LEU A 160 -1.21 -7.47 -7.75
N HIS A 161 -1.63 -7.76 -6.53
CA HIS A 161 -3.04 -7.95 -6.19
C HIS A 161 -3.61 -6.58 -5.84
N ILE A 162 -4.53 -6.09 -6.63
CA ILE A 162 -5.06 -4.73 -6.54
C ILE A 162 -6.56 -4.78 -6.35
N THR A 163 -7.07 -4.04 -5.36
CA THR A 163 -8.49 -3.69 -5.32
C THR A 163 -8.64 -2.31 -5.98
N TYR A 164 -9.34 -2.27 -7.11
CA TYR A 164 -9.59 -1.08 -7.89
C TYR A 164 -11.10 -0.86 -8.04
N ASN A 165 -11.62 0.21 -7.47
CA ASN A 165 -13.06 0.52 -7.46
C ASN A 165 -13.95 -0.66 -7.03
N ASN A 166 -13.56 -1.38 -5.98
CA ASN A 166 -14.22 -2.58 -5.45
C ASN A 166 -14.12 -3.84 -6.35
N VAL A 167 -13.32 -3.79 -7.41
CA VAL A 167 -12.99 -4.96 -8.22
C VAL A 167 -11.59 -5.44 -7.84
N SER A 168 -11.47 -6.70 -7.45
CA SER A 168 -10.16 -7.31 -7.17
C SER A 168 -9.58 -7.85 -8.47
N VAL A 169 -8.34 -7.47 -8.76
CA VAL A 169 -7.62 -7.88 -9.98
C VAL A 169 -6.20 -8.32 -9.63
N VAL A 170 -5.63 -9.18 -10.46
CA VAL A 170 -4.22 -9.52 -10.44
C VAL A 170 -3.57 -8.94 -11.68
N VAL A 171 -2.54 -8.15 -11.48
CA VAL A 171 -1.77 -7.52 -12.54
C VAL A 171 -0.36 -8.09 -12.54
N HIS A 172 0.07 -8.65 -13.66
CA HIS A 172 1.45 -9.07 -13.88
C HIS A 172 2.23 -7.92 -14.51
N VAL A 173 3.38 -7.62 -13.95
CA VAL A 173 4.31 -6.63 -14.48
C VAL A 173 5.62 -7.33 -14.82
N ASP A 174 5.91 -7.45 -16.11
CA ASP A 174 7.20 -7.93 -16.60
C ASP A 174 8.21 -6.78 -16.60
N THR A 175 9.23 -6.92 -15.79
CA THR A 175 10.32 -5.95 -15.59
C THR A 175 11.63 -6.39 -16.27
N SER A 176 11.58 -7.31 -17.23
CA SER A 176 12.76 -7.82 -17.93
C SER A 176 13.47 -6.73 -18.73
N LYS A 177 12.71 -5.77 -19.28
CA LYS A 177 13.21 -4.64 -20.06
C LYS A 177 13.18 -3.36 -19.22
N PRO A 178 14.33 -2.78 -18.86
CA PRO A 178 14.38 -1.50 -18.15
C PRO A 178 13.65 -0.39 -18.91
N GLY A 179 12.91 0.46 -18.18
CA GLY A 179 12.17 1.59 -18.75
C GLY A 179 10.98 1.22 -19.65
N ARG A 180 10.65 -0.08 -19.76
CA ARG A 180 9.52 -0.57 -20.57
C ARG A 180 8.87 -1.77 -19.91
N PRO A 181 8.30 -1.62 -18.73
CA PRO A 181 7.56 -2.71 -18.10
C PRO A 181 6.34 -3.07 -18.97
N ARG A 182 6.08 -4.36 -19.12
CA ARG A 182 4.87 -4.84 -19.76
C ARG A 182 3.84 -5.18 -18.69
N ILE A 183 2.67 -4.58 -18.78
CA ILE A 183 1.56 -4.77 -17.86
C ILE A 183 0.56 -5.71 -18.49
N THR A 184 0.02 -6.66 -17.73
CA THR A 184 -1.03 -7.58 -18.16
C THR A 184 -1.98 -7.85 -16.99
N VAL A 185 -3.26 -7.57 -17.17
CA VAL A 185 -4.32 -7.92 -16.20
C VAL A 185 -4.72 -9.37 -16.44
N VAL A 186 -4.75 -10.20 -15.39
CA VAL A 186 -4.94 -11.66 -15.52
C VAL A 186 -6.29 -12.12 -15.02
N SER A 187 -6.88 -11.48 -14.02
CA SER A 187 -8.21 -11.85 -13.47
C SER A 187 -8.67 -10.86 -12.42
#